data_d1d1db4fd4a19488161ecd5151a76d16
#
_entry.id   d1d1db4fd4a19488161ecd5151a76d16
#
_cell.length_a   1.000
_cell.length_b   1.000
_cell.length_c   1.000
_cell.angle_alpha   90.00
_cell.angle_beta   90.00
_cell.angle_gamma   90.00
#
_symmetry.space_group_name_H-M   'P 1'
#
loop_
_entity.id
_entity.type
_entity.pdbx_description
1 polymer ?
#
loop_
_entity_poly.entity_id
_entity_poly.type
_entity_poly.pdbx_seq_one_letter_code
_entity_poly.pdbx_strand_id
1 'polypeptide(L)'
;MYYYLAEYSKDLFDIKREATIEEYEKLDASIKLVSQMYVDKNRIDNINISYKELMDAIDKLAAHNQYEIANEIQYKLSLFLFEFKKFLDNWETDLDRKYGKESDEFKSFKAAQAEQFDNHMEYRIMYRLRNYDQHCGNIISNITVRLDENEKEIYKILANRDALLTNYKKWNKTEINYLKTQDEYIDLLPYIRQFNICILKIYEKTMQIHFNRNLLIACAKIINIANEFENEDDVIIVSNEIEIDEAFWEQPTKKFNFIYLMVPICKQIISFHIKKNLSVVKVLYHGKNLDKRLRECAVVVDLKVMKKIVDSQFVNLAGQKMIRLLLKIFLNDNEMYVVLVDSRYEKSKRKELASNYALFLKALTKMKW
;
A
#
# COMPACT_ATOMS: atom_id res chain seq x y z
N MET A 1 -29.33 10.93 -20.25
CA MET A 1 -28.47 10.86 -19.06
C MET A 1 -27.66 12.13 -18.99
N TYR A 2 -27.74 12.85 -17.90
CA TYR A 2 -27.05 14.10 -17.61
C TYR A 2 -25.90 13.80 -16.65
N TYR A 3 -24.80 14.52 -16.78
CA TYR A 3 -23.59 14.33 -15.96
C TYR A 3 -23.14 15.67 -15.42
N TYR A 4 -22.74 15.69 -14.12
CA TYR A 4 -22.33 16.91 -13.44
C TYR A 4 -21.11 16.62 -12.56
N LEU A 5 -20.26 17.64 -12.40
CA LEU A 5 -19.24 17.68 -11.37
C LEU A 5 -19.70 18.58 -10.23
N ALA A 6 -19.60 18.08 -9.01
CA ALA A 6 -20.10 18.75 -7.81
C ALA A 6 -19.11 18.56 -6.64
N GLU A 7 -19.24 19.46 -5.67
CA GLU A 7 -18.65 19.28 -4.33
C GLU A 7 -19.72 18.74 -3.36
N TYR A 8 -19.33 17.75 -2.55
CA TYR A 8 -20.21 17.17 -1.54
C TYR A 8 -19.56 17.27 -0.16
N SER A 9 -20.08 18.16 0.67
CA SER A 9 -19.55 18.43 2.01
C SER A 9 -20.68 18.63 3.00
N LYS A 10 -20.64 17.97 4.14
CA LYS A 10 -21.60 18.13 5.25
C LYS A 10 -23.06 18.03 4.82
N ASP A 11 -23.38 17.04 3.99
CA ASP A 11 -24.71 16.82 3.42
C ASP A 11 -25.19 17.93 2.45
N LEU A 12 -24.31 18.84 2.08
CA LEU A 12 -24.53 19.83 1.03
C LEU A 12 -23.97 19.33 -0.29
N PHE A 13 -24.78 19.50 -1.29
CA PHE A 13 -24.49 19.11 -2.66
C PHE A 13 -24.46 20.37 -3.52
N ASP A 14 -23.30 20.71 -4.07
CA ASP A 14 -23.08 21.91 -4.85
C ASP A 14 -22.60 21.58 -6.25
N ILE A 15 -23.51 21.65 -7.24
CA ILE A 15 -23.17 21.43 -8.65
C ILE A 15 -22.34 22.62 -9.12
N LYS A 16 -21.15 22.35 -9.59
CA LYS A 16 -20.24 23.37 -10.12
C LYS A 16 -20.31 23.51 -11.62
N ARG A 17 -20.47 22.41 -12.34
CA ARG A 17 -20.59 22.42 -13.79
C ARG A 17 -21.14 21.11 -14.35
N GLU A 18 -21.65 21.17 -15.57
CA GLU A 18 -21.93 19.99 -16.38
C GLU A 18 -20.64 19.28 -16.79
N ALA A 19 -20.75 17.98 -17.00
CA ALA A 19 -19.71 17.14 -17.58
C ALA A 19 -20.22 16.49 -18.87
N THR A 20 -19.35 16.35 -19.86
CA THR A 20 -19.69 15.62 -21.08
C THR A 20 -19.71 14.11 -20.81
N ILE A 21 -20.42 13.34 -21.66
CA ILE A 21 -20.39 11.88 -21.59
C ILE A 21 -18.97 11.32 -21.72
N GLU A 22 -18.14 11.91 -22.57
CA GLU A 22 -16.76 11.50 -22.77
C GLU A 22 -15.90 11.75 -21.51
N GLU A 23 -16.13 12.87 -20.82
CA GLU A 23 -15.46 13.17 -19.54
C GLU A 23 -15.90 12.20 -18.45
N TYR A 24 -17.20 11.90 -18.36
CA TYR A 24 -17.73 10.90 -17.45
C TYR A 24 -17.10 9.53 -17.66
N GLU A 25 -17.10 9.02 -18.89
CA GLU A 25 -16.53 7.71 -19.22
C GLU A 25 -15.04 7.62 -18.89
N LYS A 26 -14.28 8.68 -19.19
CA LYS A 26 -12.85 8.76 -18.84
C LYS A 26 -12.60 8.78 -17.35
N LEU A 27 -13.43 9.49 -16.59
CA LEU A 27 -13.36 9.54 -15.13
C LEU A 27 -13.78 8.20 -14.52
N ASP A 28 -14.90 7.62 -14.94
CA ASP A 28 -15.39 6.33 -14.47
C ASP A 28 -14.34 5.22 -14.67
N ALA A 29 -13.74 5.15 -15.86
CA ALA A 29 -12.65 4.22 -16.15
C ALA A 29 -11.44 4.46 -15.22
N SER A 30 -11.10 5.73 -14.95
CA SER A 30 -10.00 6.09 -14.05
C SER A 30 -10.31 5.72 -12.58
N ILE A 31 -11.54 6.00 -12.13
CA ILE A 31 -12.00 5.65 -10.78
C ILE A 31 -12.01 4.13 -10.58
N LYS A 32 -12.44 3.36 -11.58
CA LYS A 32 -12.40 1.88 -11.52
C LYS A 32 -10.99 1.34 -11.30
N LEU A 33 -9.99 1.90 -11.99
CA LEU A 33 -8.58 1.52 -11.79
C LEU A 33 -8.08 1.85 -10.38
N VAL A 34 -8.41 3.05 -9.87
CA VAL A 34 -8.02 3.49 -8.54
C VAL A 34 -8.75 2.70 -7.45
N SER A 35 -10.04 2.40 -7.65
CA SER A 35 -10.85 1.59 -6.73
C SER A 35 -10.28 0.18 -6.55
N GLN A 36 -9.76 -0.42 -7.63
CA GLN A 36 -9.10 -1.72 -7.55
C GLN A 36 -7.90 -1.67 -6.60
N MET A 37 -7.07 -0.63 -6.70
CA MET A 37 -5.93 -0.43 -5.79
C MET A 37 -6.36 -0.24 -4.34
N TYR A 38 -7.49 0.40 -4.09
CA TYR A 38 -8.04 0.56 -2.74
C TYR A 38 -8.49 -0.79 -2.15
N VAL A 39 -9.15 -1.62 -2.95
CA VAL A 39 -9.52 -2.99 -2.55
C VAL A 39 -8.28 -3.81 -2.20
N ASP A 40 -7.24 -3.72 -3.02
CA ASP A 40 -5.98 -4.44 -2.81
C ASP A 40 -5.25 -3.97 -1.54
N LYS A 41 -5.29 -2.66 -1.25
CA LYS A 41 -4.78 -2.10 0.00
C LYS A 41 -5.56 -2.63 1.22
N ASN A 42 -6.88 -2.71 1.16
CA ASN A 42 -7.69 -3.22 2.27
C ASN A 42 -7.35 -4.68 2.62
N ARG A 43 -6.90 -5.48 1.66
CA ARG A 43 -6.46 -6.87 1.94
C ARG A 43 -5.26 -6.92 2.86
N ILE A 44 -4.25 -6.05 2.66
CA ILE A 44 -3.09 -5.99 3.56
C ILE A 44 -3.42 -5.28 4.87
N ASP A 45 -4.32 -4.30 4.85
CA ASP A 45 -4.77 -3.62 6.07
C ASP A 45 -5.46 -4.59 7.03
N ASN A 46 -6.25 -5.56 6.54
CA ASN A 46 -6.85 -6.60 7.38
C ASN A 46 -5.79 -7.48 8.05
N ILE A 47 -4.73 -7.84 7.32
CA ILE A 47 -3.59 -8.58 7.91
C ILE A 47 -2.89 -7.73 8.97
N ASN A 48 -2.63 -6.46 8.69
CA ASN A 48 -1.96 -5.56 9.64
C ASN A 48 -2.80 -5.37 10.91
N ILE A 49 -4.12 -5.26 10.78
CA ILE A 49 -5.05 -5.18 11.92
C ILE A 49 -4.99 -6.47 12.73
N SER A 50 -5.13 -7.65 12.11
CA SER A 50 -5.10 -8.94 12.80
C SER A 50 -3.73 -9.20 13.46
N TYR A 51 -2.63 -8.83 12.80
CA TYR A 51 -1.29 -8.90 13.39
C TYR A 51 -1.15 -7.98 14.60
N LYS A 52 -1.60 -6.73 14.48
CA LYS A 52 -1.56 -5.77 15.59
C LYS A 52 -2.39 -6.27 16.77
N GLU A 53 -3.61 -6.73 16.53
CA GLU A 53 -4.47 -7.26 17.59
C GLU A 53 -3.85 -8.48 18.29
N LEU A 54 -3.15 -9.35 17.54
CA LEU A 54 -2.40 -10.47 18.11
C LEU A 54 -1.26 -9.97 19.01
N MET A 55 -0.47 -8.99 18.53
CA MET A 55 0.63 -8.43 19.32
C MET A 55 0.13 -7.69 20.56
N ASP A 56 -0.95 -6.91 20.43
CA ASP A 56 -1.59 -6.21 21.55
C ASP A 56 -2.12 -7.21 22.62
N ALA A 57 -2.65 -8.38 22.21
CA ALA A 57 -3.08 -9.42 23.14
C ALA A 57 -1.88 -10.06 23.86
N ILE A 58 -0.75 -10.25 23.17
CA ILE A 58 0.49 -10.75 23.75
C ILE A 58 1.05 -9.76 24.77
N ASP A 59 1.04 -8.47 24.46
CA ASP A 59 1.54 -7.43 25.35
C ASP A 59 0.69 -7.27 26.64
N LYS A 60 -0.60 -7.68 26.60
CA LYS A 60 -1.49 -7.68 27.77
C LYS A 60 -1.21 -8.84 28.77
N LEU A 61 -0.37 -9.81 28.42
CA LEU A 61 -0.04 -10.95 29.30
C LEU A 61 0.47 -10.50 30.69
N ALA A 62 1.14 -9.34 30.76
CA ALA A 62 1.64 -8.75 31.98
C ALA A 62 0.56 -8.40 33.02
N ALA A 63 -0.66 -8.13 32.60
CA ALA A 63 -1.67 -7.47 33.42
C ALA A 63 -2.88 -8.35 33.80
N HIS A 64 -3.01 -9.58 33.28
CA HIS A 64 -4.27 -10.33 33.35
C HIS A 64 -4.11 -11.81 33.66
N ASN A 65 -5.23 -12.51 33.91
CA ASN A 65 -5.29 -13.95 34.14
C ASN A 65 -4.80 -14.72 32.90
N GLN A 66 -3.72 -15.48 33.08
CA GLN A 66 -3.01 -16.20 32.00
C GLN A 66 -3.90 -17.15 31.18
N TYR A 67 -4.94 -17.75 31.77
CA TYR A 67 -5.79 -18.70 31.08
C TYR A 67 -6.75 -18.04 30.06
N GLU A 68 -7.37 -16.93 30.43
CA GLU A 68 -8.29 -16.20 29.54
C GLU A 68 -7.54 -15.58 28.37
N ILE A 69 -6.38 -15.03 28.62
CA ILE A 69 -5.51 -14.43 27.58
C ILE A 69 -4.95 -15.50 26.63
N ALA A 70 -4.63 -16.72 27.12
CA ALA A 70 -4.16 -17.80 26.26
C ALA A 70 -5.17 -18.13 25.16
N ASN A 71 -6.45 -18.16 25.49
CA ASN A 71 -7.54 -18.38 24.52
C ASN A 71 -7.68 -17.19 23.56
N GLU A 72 -7.55 -15.96 24.06
CA GLU A 72 -7.58 -14.77 23.20
C GLU A 72 -6.41 -14.79 22.21
N ILE A 73 -5.18 -15.08 22.64
CA ILE A 73 -4.02 -15.15 21.77
C ILE A 73 -4.16 -16.27 20.74
N GLN A 74 -4.65 -17.46 21.11
CA GLN A 74 -4.93 -18.54 20.16
C GLN A 74 -5.93 -18.08 19.11
N TYR A 75 -7.03 -17.44 19.50
CA TYR A 75 -8.03 -16.92 18.57
C TYR A 75 -7.44 -15.86 17.62
N LYS A 76 -6.65 -14.89 18.15
CA LYS A 76 -6.01 -13.85 17.35
C LYS A 76 -4.96 -14.42 16.40
N LEU A 77 -4.23 -15.45 16.81
CA LEU A 77 -3.30 -16.18 15.94
C LEU A 77 -4.04 -16.86 14.78
N SER A 78 -5.13 -17.57 15.09
CA SER A 78 -5.99 -18.20 14.07
C SER A 78 -6.55 -17.18 13.07
N LEU A 79 -7.00 -16.02 13.56
CA LEU A 79 -7.50 -14.93 12.73
C LEU A 79 -6.40 -14.36 11.81
N PHE A 80 -5.20 -14.12 12.33
CA PHE A 80 -4.06 -13.66 11.55
C PHE A 80 -3.69 -14.66 10.43
N LEU A 81 -3.65 -15.94 10.73
CA LEU A 81 -3.39 -17.01 9.76
C LEU A 81 -4.50 -17.14 8.71
N PHE A 82 -5.74 -16.91 9.10
CA PHE A 82 -6.89 -16.88 8.19
C PHE A 82 -6.83 -15.71 7.22
N GLU A 83 -6.61 -14.48 7.71
CA GLU A 83 -6.51 -13.28 6.87
C GLU A 83 -5.33 -13.38 5.90
N PHE A 84 -4.21 -13.96 6.33
CA PHE A 84 -3.09 -14.26 5.44
C PHE A 84 -3.50 -15.19 4.27
N LYS A 85 -4.17 -16.31 4.56
CA LYS A 85 -4.58 -17.24 3.50
C LYS A 85 -5.58 -16.59 2.54
N LYS A 86 -6.53 -15.88 3.08
CA LYS A 86 -7.53 -15.10 2.31
C LYS A 86 -6.84 -14.05 1.41
N PHE A 87 -5.81 -13.38 1.90
CA PHE A 87 -4.98 -12.47 1.11
C PHE A 87 -4.36 -13.17 -0.11
N LEU A 88 -3.71 -14.31 0.09
CA LEU A 88 -3.09 -15.06 -1.01
C LEU A 88 -4.13 -15.54 -2.03
N ASP A 89 -5.24 -16.12 -1.56
CA ASP A 89 -6.29 -16.67 -2.42
C ASP A 89 -6.99 -15.59 -3.24
N ASN A 90 -7.25 -14.45 -2.63
CA ASN A 90 -7.85 -13.31 -3.31
C ASN A 90 -6.94 -12.77 -4.41
N TRP A 91 -5.64 -12.61 -4.13
CA TRP A 91 -4.67 -12.17 -5.13
C TRP A 91 -4.54 -13.18 -6.29
N GLU A 92 -4.43 -14.47 -5.97
CA GLU A 92 -4.34 -15.53 -6.96
C GLU A 92 -5.57 -15.53 -7.89
N THR A 93 -6.76 -15.42 -7.30
CA THR A 93 -8.02 -15.39 -8.03
C THR A 93 -8.14 -14.16 -8.93
N ASP A 94 -7.78 -12.98 -8.43
CA ASP A 94 -7.90 -11.73 -9.18
C ASP A 94 -6.90 -11.65 -10.33
N LEU A 95 -5.66 -12.07 -10.09
CA LEU A 95 -4.64 -12.10 -11.13
C LEU A 95 -4.96 -13.12 -12.22
N ASP A 96 -5.49 -14.30 -11.84
CA ASP A 96 -5.95 -15.30 -12.79
C ASP A 96 -7.10 -14.77 -13.66
N ARG A 97 -8.11 -14.16 -13.05
CA ARG A 97 -9.25 -13.57 -13.76
C ARG A 97 -8.86 -12.44 -14.70
N LYS A 98 -7.90 -11.59 -14.29
CA LYS A 98 -7.53 -10.38 -15.00
C LYS A 98 -6.51 -10.62 -16.11
N TYR A 99 -5.54 -11.49 -15.86
CA TYR A 99 -4.40 -11.68 -16.75
C TYR A 99 -4.24 -13.13 -17.23
N GLY A 100 -4.83 -14.11 -16.52
CA GLY A 100 -4.66 -15.54 -16.78
C GLY A 100 -3.41 -16.12 -16.08
N LYS A 101 -3.40 -17.42 -15.85
CA LYS A 101 -2.33 -18.13 -15.12
C LYS A 101 -0.97 -18.10 -15.81
N GLU A 102 -0.96 -17.96 -17.14
CA GLU A 102 0.27 -17.95 -17.93
C GLU A 102 0.89 -16.56 -18.05
N SER A 103 0.24 -15.52 -17.54
CA SER A 103 0.73 -14.14 -17.59
C SER A 103 1.97 -13.93 -16.72
N ASP A 104 2.76 -12.92 -17.06
CA ASP A 104 3.93 -12.51 -16.28
C ASP A 104 3.52 -11.96 -14.91
N GLU A 105 2.36 -11.32 -14.84
CA GLU A 105 1.76 -10.82 -13.61
C GLU A 105 1.46 -11.95 -12.63
N PHE A 106 0.78 -13.00 -13.07
CA PHE A 106 0.48 -14.16 -12.23
C PHE A 106 1.75 -14.90 -11.81
N LYS A 107 2.67 -15.13 -12.75
CA LYS A 107 3.97 -15.76 -12.50
C LYS A 107 4.82 -14.96 -11.51
N SER A 108 4.80 -13.63 -11.61
CA SER A 108 5.51 -12.74 -10.69
C SER A 108 4.97 -12.85 -9.25
N PHE A 109 3.66 -12.93 -9.09
CA PHE A 109 3.03 -13.16 -7.79
C PHE A 109 3.40 -14.52 -7.19
N LYS A 110 3.35 -15.59 -8.00
CA LYS A 110 3.74 -16.94 -7.57
C LYS A 110 5.23 -17.00 -7.21
N ALA A 111 6.09 -16.32 -7.98
CA ALA A 111 7.52 -16.21 -7.68
C ALA A 111 7.78 -15.47 -6.35
N ALA A 112 7.02 -14.41 -6.06
CA ALA A 112 7.13 -13.71 -4.78
C ALA A 112 6.75 -14.60 -3.59
N GLN A 113 5.72 -15.45 -3.72
CA GLN A 113 5.37 -16.45 -2.70
C GLN A 113 6.47 -17.52 -2.55
N ALA A 114 6.95 -18.07 -3.68
CA ALA A 114 7.99 -19.10 -3.69
C ALA A 114 9.28 -18.59 -3.04
N GLU A 115 9.69 -17.36 -3.35
CA GLU A 115 10.87 -16.73 -2.75
C GLU A 115 10.81 -16.70 -1.22
N GLN A 116 9.66 -16.32 -0.64
CA GLN A 116 9.51 -16.32 0.82
C GLN A 116 9.44 -17.74 1.39
N PHE A 117 8.76 -18.64 0.68
CA PHE A 117 8.67 -20.05 1.08
C PHE A 117 10.02 -20.76 1.05
N ASP A 118 10.85 -20.48 0.05
CA ASP A 118 12.15 -21.16 -0.12
C ASP A 118 13.25 -20.61 0.79
N ASN A 119 13.20 -19.34 1.14
CA ASN A 119 14.26 -18.67 1.90
C ASN A 119 13.96 -18.54 3.41
N HIS A 120 12.73 -18.75 3.87
CA HIS A 120 12.33 -18.54 5.27
C HIS A 120 11.60 -19.76 5.84
N MET A 121 12.27 -20.50 6.71
CA MET A 121 11.68 -21.67 7.35
C MET A 121 10.49 -21.28 8.25
N GLU A 122 10.58 -20.14 8.92
CA GLU A 122 9.49 -19.59 9.73
C GLU A 122 8.23 -19.37 8.90
N TYR A 123 8.37 -18.87 7.66
CA TYR A 123 7.25 -18.72 6.74
C TYR A 123 6.63 -20.06 6.38
N ARG A 124 7.44 -21.09 6.06
CA ARG A 124 6.95 -22.44 5.77
C ARG A 124 6.17 -23.03 6.93
N ILE A 125 6.74 -22.95 8.13
CA ILE A 125 6.12 -23.49 9.34
C ILE A 125 4.79 -22.77 9.61
N MET A 126 4.75 -21.44 9.60
CA MET A 126 3.52 -20.66 9.82
C MET A 126 2.46 -20.94 8.74
N TYR A 127 2.87 -21.08 7.48
CA TYR A 127 1.98 -21.49 6.39
C TYR A 127 1.33 -22.85 6.66
N ARG A 128 2.08 -23.83 7.20
CA ARG A 128 1.56 -25.15 7.57
C ARG A 128 0.73 -25.11 8.86
N LEU A 129 1.10 -24.29 9.83
CA LEU A 129 0.34 -24.10 11.06
C LEU A 129 -1.07 -23.59 10.81
N ARG A 130 -1.27 -22.79 9.77
CA ARG A 130 -2.62 -22.41 9.34
C ARG A 130 -3.49 -23.63 9.02
N ASN A 131 -2.95 -24.62 8.34
CA ASN A 131 -3.68 -25.87 8.04
C ASN A 131 -3.82 -26.77 9.29
N TYR A 132 -2.82 -26.77 10.17
CA TYR A 132 -2.88 -27.45 11.44
C TYR A 132 -4.03 -26.89 12.29
N ASP A 133 -4.11 -25.57 12.44
CA ASP A 133 -5.16 -24.88 13.19
C ASP A 133 -6.57 -25.24 12.71
N GLN A 134 -6.76 -25.34 11.40
CA GLN A 134 -8.07 -25.69 10.81
C GLN A 134 -8.48 -27.15 10.98
N HIS A 135 -7.52 -28.07 11.04
CA HIS A 135 -7.83 -29.51 10.91
C HIS A 135 -7.40 -30.34 12.11
N CYS A 136 -6.50 -29.84 12.95
CA CYS A 136 -5.90 -30.63 14.03
C CYS A 136 -6.18 -30.05 15.43
N GLY A 137 -6.43 -28.75 15.55
CA GLY A 137 -6.73 -28.09 16.82
C GLY A 137 -5.78 -26.93 17.14
N ASN A 138 -5.76 -26.51 18.39
CA ASN A 138 -5.01 -25.35 18.85
C ASN A 138 -3.50 -25.50 18.58
N ILE A 139 -2.88 -24.43 18.11
CA ILE A 139 -1.44 -24.36 17.86
C ILE A 139 -0.70 -24.14 19.18
N ILE A 140 -1.23 -23.26 20.03
CA ILE A 140 -0.60 -22.88 21.30
C ILE A 140 -0.84 -23.97 22.33
N SER A 141 0.24 -24.54 22.82
CA SER A 141 0.20 -25.55 23.89
C SER A 141 0.45 -24.95 25.27
N ASN A 142 1.23 -23.89 25.37
CA ASN A 142 1.57 -23.23 26.62
C ASN A 142 2.01 -21.78 26.40
N ILE A 143 1.90 -20.96 27.43
CA ILE A 143 2.47 -19.62 27.51
C ILE A 143 3.34 -19.54 28.76
N THR A 144 4.56 -19.05 28.60
CA THR A 144 5.48 -18.86 29.74
C THR A 144 5.88 -17.40 29.85
N VAL A 145 6.00 -16.96 31.11
CA VAL A 145 6.51 -15.63 31.49
C VAL A 145 7.78 -15.84 32.31
N ARG A 146 8.83 -15.13 31.93
CA ARG A 146 10.11 -15.13 32.69
C ARG A 146 10.57 -13.69 32.86
N LEU A 147 11.32 -13.42 33.89
CA LEU A 147 12.03 -12.15 34.04
C LEU A 147 13.42 -12.27 33.39
N ASP A 148 13.82 -11.23 32.67
CA ASP A 148 15.19 -11.11 32.17
C ASP A 148 16.13 -10.57 33.28
N GLU A 149 17.40 -10.37 32.93
CA GLU A 149 18.44 -9.87 33.86
C GLU A 149 18.15 -8.44 34.38
N ASN A 150 17.22 -7.71 33.74
CA ASN A 150 16.78 -6.37 34.11
C ASN A 150 15.38 -6.36 34.75
N GLU A 151 14.89 -7.52 35.21
CA GLU A 151 13.56 -7.72 35.79
C GLU A 151 12.40 -7.42 34.80
N LYS A 152 12.68 -7.40 33.50
CA LYS A 152 11.68 -7.22 32.47
C LYS A 152 11.04 -8.57 32.11
N GLU A 153 9.73 -8.58 32.03
CA GLU A 153 8.98 -9.77 31.62
C GLU A 153 9.23 -10.13 30.15
N ILE A 154 9.61 -11.37 29.93
CA ILE A 154 9.74 -11.99 28.60
C ILE A 154 8.67 -13.04 28.47
N TYR A 155 7.83 -12.89 27.45
CA TYR A 155 6.75 -13.82 27.13
C TYR A 155 7.19 -14.76 26.01
N LYS A 156 6.84 -16.05 26.16
CA LYS A 156 6.97 -17.04 25.10
C LYS A 156 5.63 -17.71 24.85
N ILE A 157 5.27 -17.80 23.59
CA ILE A 157 4.07 -18.49 23.10
C ILE A 157 4.53 -19.81 22.50
N LEU A 158 4.21 -20.90 23.16
CA LEU A 158 4.82 -22.19 22.92
C LEU A 158 3.87 -23.14 22.17
N ALA A 159 4.40 -23.77 21.12
CA ALA A 159 3.79 -24.92 20.46
C ALA A 159 4.54 -26.20 20.85
N ASN A 160 3.86 -27.30 21.14
CA ASN A 160 4.50 -28.58 21.39
C ASN A 160 4.89 -29.23 20.06
N ARG A 161 6.19 -29.41 19.83
CA ARG A 161 6.79 -29.99 18.62
C ARG A 161 6.23 -31.37 18.30
N ASP A 162 6.14 -32.24 19.31
CA ASP A 162 5.75 -33.64 19.12
C ASP A 162 4.26 -33.75 18.78
N ALA A 163 3.42 -32.91 19.38
CA ALA A 163 2.01 -32.77 19.00
C ALA A 163 1.86 -32.29 17.54
N LEU A 164 2.64 -31.28 17.12
CA LEU A 164 2.63 -30.80 15.72
C LEU A 164 3.00 -31.92 14.74
N LEU A 165 4.04 -32.70 15.03
CA LEU A 165 4.50 -33.80 14.18
C LEU A 165 3.54 -34.99 14.18
N THR A 166 2.89 -35.27 15.31
CA THR A 166 1.99 -36.41 15.46
C THR A 166 0.63 -36.16 14.84
N ASN A 167 0.05 -34.99 15.07
CA ASN A 167 -1.33 -34.68 14.69
C ASN A 167 -1.47 -34.25 13.22
N TYR A 168 -0.42 -33.67 12.62
CA TYR A 168 -0.48 -33.19 11.25
C TYR A 168 0.46 -33.97 10.32
N LYS A 169 -0.11 -34.66 9.34
CA LYS A 169 0.61 -35.58 8.44
C LYS A 169 1.08 -34.96 7.13
N LYS A 170 0.80 -33.66 6.89
CA LYS A 170 1.14 -32.97 5.64
C LYS A 170 2.43 -32.13 5.72
N TRP A 171 3.26 -32.33 6.74
CA TRP A 171 4.62 -31.79 6.76
C TRP A 171 5.47 -32.44 5.69
N ASN A 172 6.27 -31.66 4.97
CA ASN A 172 7.27 -32.24 4.07
C ASN A 172 8.54 -32.66 4.83
N LYS A 173 9.44 -33.39 4.15
CA LYS A 173 10.66 -33.92 4.77
C LYS A 173 11.56 -32.83 5.36
N THR A 174 11.69 -31.68 4.68
CA THR A 174 12.50 -30.55 5.13
C THR A 174 11.92 -29.93 6.40
N GLU A 175 10.61 -29.73 6.45
CA GLU A 175 9.89 -29.20 7.60
C GLU A 175 9.97 -30.13 8.81
N ILE A 176 9.80 -31.45 8.59
CA ILE A 176 9.97 -32.48 9.63
C ILE A 176 11.37 -32.48 10.20
N ASN A 177 12.39 -32.46 9.34
CA ASN A 177 13.79 -32.46 9.79
C ASN A 177 14.09 -31.19 10.61
N TYR A 178 13.62 -30.04 10.15
CA TYR A 178 13.78 -28.79 10.88
C TYR A 178 13.06 -28.82 12.25
N LEU A 179 11.78 -29.25 12.31
CA LEU A 179 11.05 -29.33 13.56
C LEU A 179 11.75 -30.25 14.56
N LYS A 180 12.32 -31.38 14.11
CA LYS A 180 13.08 -32.30 14.96
C LYS A 180 14.35 -31.71 15.57
N THR A 181 14.89 -30.63 14.99
CA THR A 181 16.05 -29.92 15.57
C THR A 181 15.66 -28.86 16.58
N GLN A 182 14.36 -28.55 16.72
CA GLN A 182 13.86 -27.57 17.70
C GLN A 182 13.64 -28.23 19.06
N ASP A 183 13.57 -27.39 20.09
CA ASP A 183 13.18 -27.84 21.44
C ASP A 183 11.77 -28.47 21.44
N GLU A 184 11.43 -29.22 22.46
CA GLU A 184 10.10 -29.81 22.64
C GLU A 184 8.99 -28.74 22.58
N TYR A 185 9.27 -27.56 23.13
CA TYR A 185 8.39 -26.40 23.12
C TYR A 185 8.98 -25.27 22.28
N ILE A 186 8.41 -25.05 21.12
CA ILE A 186 8.87 -24.07 20.13
C ILE A 186 8.25 -22.70 20.45
N ASP A 187 9.07 -21.67 20.66
CA ASP A 187 8.60 -20.30 20.78
C ASP A 187 8.12 -19.77 19.43
N LEU A 188 6.84 -19.48 19.29
CA LEU A 188 6.21 -19.02 18.05
C LEU A 188 6.41 -17.53 17.77
N LEU A 189 6.80 -16.72 18.77
CA LEU A 189 6.86 -15.27 18.60
C LEU A 189 7.86 -14.81 17.50
N PRO A 190 9.08 -15.38 17.41
CA PRO A 190 9.98 -15.10 16.30
C PRO A 190 9.39 -15.51 14.93
N TYR A 191 8.66 -16.64 14.88
CA TYR A 191 8.02 -17.13 13.65
C TYR A 191 6.91 -16.20 13.20
N ILE A 192 6.04 -15.75 14.11
CA ILE A 192 4.96 -14.80 13.84
C ILE A 192 5.52 -13.49 13.26
N ARG A 193 6.58 -12.94 13.87
CA ARG A 193 7.24 -11.71 13.41
C ARG A 193 7.85 -11.87 12.03
N GLN A 194 8.63 -12.93 11.81
CA GLN A 194 9.25 -13.19 10.50
C GLN A 194 8.21 -13.47 9.43
N PHE A 195 7.13 -14.18 9.78
CA PHE A 195 6.03 -14.45 8.87
C PHE A 195 5.35 -13.16 8.39
N ASN A 196 5.08 -12.21 9.29
CA ASN A 196 4.55 -10.91 8.93
C ASN A 196 5.48 -10.14 7.97
N ILE A 197 6.79 -10.16 8.21
CA ILE A 197 7.78 -9.55 7.30
C ILE A 197 7.71 -10.17 5.91
N CYS A 198 7.60 -11.51 5.80
CA CYS A 198 7.46 -12.21 4.53
C CYS A 198 6.17 -11.82 3.79
N ILE A 199 5.05 -11.69 4.51
CA ILE A 199 3.77 -11.24 3.94
C ILE A 199 3.90 -9.83 3.34
N LEU A 200 4.52 -8.90 4.06
CA LEU A 200 4.75 -7.54 3.58
C LEU A 200 5.61 -7.52 2.31
N LYS A 201 6.63 -8.38 2.22
CA LYS A 201 7.46 -8.52 1.00
C LYS A 201 6.66 -9.08 -0.18
N ILE A 202 5.79 -10.07 0.04
CA ILE A 202 4.87 -10.57 -1.00
C ILE A 202 3.96 -9.44 -1.46
N TYR A 203 3.36 -8.70 -0.52
CA TYR A 203 2.49 -7.55 -0.83
C TYR A 203 3.23 -6.49 -1.65
N GLU A 204 4.42 -6.08 -1.25
CA GLU A 204 5.22 -5.09 -1.99
C GLU A 204 5.47 -5.51 -3.44
N LYS A 205 5.85 -6.77 -3.67
CA LYS A 205 6.08 -7.29 -5.02
C LYS A 205 4.80 -7.39 -5.83
N THR A 206 3.69 -7.79 -5.21
CA THR A 206 2.40 -7.89 -5.85
C THR A 206 1.85 -6.52 -6.23
N MET A 207 1.99 -5.54 -5.33
CA MET A 207 1.59 -4.16 -5.63
C MET A 207 2.35 -3.57 -6.82
N GLN A 208 3.59 -4.01 -7.08
CA GLN A 208 4.34 -3.56 -8.25
C GLN A 208 3.68 -3.95 -9.58
N ILE A 209 2.96 -5.07 -9.60
CA ILE A 209 2.21 -5.53 -10.78
C ILE A 209 1.14 -4.51 -11.18
N HIS A 210 0.47 -3.91 -10.19
CA HIS A 210 -0.59 -2.92 -10.41
C HIS A 210 -0.07 -1.49 -10.60
N PHE A 211 1.17 -1.20 -10.17
CA PHE A 211 1.81 0.10 -10.36
C PHE A 211 2.29 0.24 -11.81
N ASN A 212 1.34 0.28 -12.73
CA ASN A 212 1.61 0.54 -14.13
C ASN A 212 1.35 2.01 -14.49
N ARG A 213 1.81 2.41 -15.68
CA ARG A 213 1.62 3.74 -16.23
C ARG A 213 0.14 4.16 -16.27
N ASN A 214 -0.76 3.23 -16.59
CA ASN A 214 -2.19 3.52 -16.70
C ASN A 214 -2.82 3.95 -15.37
N LEU A 215 -2.39 3.35 -14.27
CA LEU A 215 -2.85 3.76 -12.93
C LEU A 215 -2.39 5.18 -12.59
N LEU A 216 -1.14 5.54 -12.89
CA LEU A 216 -0.63 6.90 -12.66
C LEU A 216 -1.34 7.92 -13.53
N ILE A 217 -1.64 7.58 -14.78
CA ILE A 217 -2.44 8.40 -15.70
C ILE A 217 -3.85 8.59 -15.15
N ALA A 218 -4.49 7.53 -14.64
CA ALA A 218 -5.80 7.60 -14.01
C ALA A 218 -5.80 8.53 -12.79
N CYS A 219 -4.82 8.39 -11.88
CA CYS A 219 -4.67 9.28 -10.73
C CYS A 219 -4.47 10.74 -11.17
N ALA A 220 -3.65 10.98 -12.20
CA ALA A 220 -3.41 12.31 -12.73
C ALA A 220 -4.67 12.96 -13.28
N LYS A 221 -5.48 12.22 -14.06
CA LYS A 221 -6.76 12.71 -14.61
C LYS A 221 -7.71 13.10 -13.49
N ILE A 222 -7.88 12.24 -12.48
CA ILE A 222 -8.74 12.49 -11.32
C ILE A 222 -8.29 13.76 -10.58
N ILE A 223 -7.01 13.87 -10.27
CA ILE A 223 -6.48 15.05 -9.57
C ILE A 223 -6.60 16.31 -10.41
N ASN A 224 -6.39 16.24 -11.72
CA ASN A 224 -6.53 17.40 -12.61
C ASN A 224 -7.97 17.95 -12.61
N ILE A 225 -8.96 17.09 -12.65
CA ILE A 225 -10.37 17.50 -12.56
C ILE A 225 -10.66 18.06 -11.17
N ALA A 226 -10.27 17.36 -10.11
CA ALA A 226 -10.52 17.81 -8.74
C ALA A 226 -9.87 19.18 -8.41
N ASN A 227 -8.77 19.52 -9.07
CA ASN A 227 -8.11 20.82 -8.89
C ASN A 227 -8.88 22.02 -9.47
N GLU A 228 -9.95 21.79 -10.20
CA GLU A 228 -10.87 22.86 -10.64
C GLU A 228 -11.74 23.36 -9.50
N PHE A 229 -11.78 22.66 -8.36
CA PHE A 229 -12.66 22.87 -7.22
C PHE A 229 -11.90 23.37 -5.98
N GLU A 230 -12.61 24.06 -5.06
CA GLU A 230 -12.00 24.57 -3.83
C GLU A 230 -11.65 23.43 -2.86
N ASN A 231 -12.57 22.46 -2.72
CA ASN A 231 -12.39 21.27 -1.87
C ASN A 231 -12.11 20.04 -2.72
N GLU A 232 -10.89 19.92 -3.22
CA GLU A 232 -10.50 18.85 -4.15
C GLU A 232 -10.76 17.42 -3.63
N ASP A 233 -10.79 17.20 -2.31
CA ASP A 233 -10.99 15.89 -1.71
C ASP A 233 -12.50 15.50 -1.64
N ASP A 234 -13.40 16.45 -1.80
CA ASP A 234 -14.87 16.29 -1.70
C ASP A 234 -15.56 16.27 -3.09
N VAL A 235 -14.80 16.20 -4.18
CA VAL A 235 -15.35 16.22 -5.54
C VAL A 235 -15.99 14.89 -5.89
N ILE A 236 -17.18 14.97 -6.45
CA ILE A 236 -17.95 13.83 -6.95
C ILE A 236 -18.34 14.05 -8.42
N ILE A 237 -18.55 12.96 -9.13
CA ILE A 237 -19.24 12.98 -10.43
C ILE A 237 -20.63 12.40 -10.26
N VAL A 238 -21.61 13.09 -10.77
CA VAL A 238 -23.03 12.76 -10.67
C VAL A 238 -23.56 12.32 -12.03
N SER A 239 -24.39 11.29 -12.05
CA SER A 239 -25.17 10.90 -13.22
C SER A 239 -26.65 10.81 -12.87
N ASN A 240 -27.51 11.38 -13.72
CA ASN A 240 -28.94 11.35 -13.54
C ASN A 240 -29.68 11.19 -14.86
N GLU A 241 -30.84 10.55 -14.84
CA GLU A 241 -31.71 10.40 -16.03
C GLU A 241 -32.43 11.69 -16.39
N ILE A 242 -32.70 12.50 -15.39
CA ILE A 242 -33.39 13.80 -15.49
C ILE A 242 -32.36 14.90 -15.27
N GLU A 243 -32.52 16.02 -15.94
CA GLU A 243 -31.70 17.21 -15.70
C GLU A 243 -31.85 17.68 -14.25
N ILE A 244 -30.75 18.06 -13.62
CA ILE A 244 -30.75 18.58 -12.24
C ILE A 244 -30.85 20.11 -12.33
N ASP A 245 -32.07 20.58 -12.46
CA ASP A 245 -32.48 22.00 -12.45
C ASP A 245 -33.18 22.37 -11.15
N GLU A 246 -33.76 23.58 -11.06
CA GLU A 246 -34.53 24.03 -9.91
C GLU A 246 -35.70 23.11 -9.60
N ALA A 247 -36.41 22.60 -10.62
CA ALA A 247 -37.56 21.72 -10.47
C ALA A 247 -37.16 20.34 -9.91
N PHE A 248 -35.97 19.88 -10.19
CA PHE A 248 -35.42 18.65 -9.57
C PHE A 248 -35.33 18.78 -8.05
N TRP A 249 -34.94 19.95 -7.54
CA TRP A 249 -34.80 20.18 -6.08
C TRP A 249 -36.12 20.31 -5.35
N GLU A 250 -37.20 20.56 -6.05
CA GLU A 250 -38.57 20.63 -5.49
C GLU A 250 -39.22 19.24 -5.34
N GLN A 251 -38.67 18.21 -5.97
CA GLN A 251 -39.20 16.84 -5.89
C GLN A 251 -39.15 16.27 -4.46
N PRO A 252 -40.19 15.55 -4.01
CA PRO A 252 -40.23 14.98 -2.67
C PRO A 252 -39.23 13.86 -2.45
N THR A 253 -38.84 13.14 -3.54
CA THR A 253 -37.82 12.10 -3.50
C THR A 253 -36.81 12.35 -4.59
N LYS A 254 -35.61 12.82 -4.19
CA LYS A 254 -34.50 13.09 -5.10
C LYS A 254 -33.62 11.85 -5.18
N LYS A 255 -33.47 11.30 -6.38
CA LYS A 255 -32.58 10.17 -6.61
C LYS A 255 -31.56 10.54 -7.68
N PHE A 256 -30.29 10.45 -7.36
CA PHE A 256 -29.20 10.60 -8.30
C PHE A 256 -28.07 9.63 -7.92
N ASN A 257 -27.30 9.23 -8.89
CA ASN A 257 -26.11 8.40 -8.69
C ASN A 257 -24.89 9.31 -8.63
N PHE A 258 -23.99 9.06 -7.68
CA PHE A 258 -22.74 9.77 -7.61
C PHE A 258 -21.58 8.86 -7.23
N ILE A 259 -20.38 9.23 -7.65
CA ILE A 259 -19.15 8.53 -7.39
C ILE A 259 -18.10 9.54 -6.93
N TYR A 260 -17.44 9.29 -5.82
CA TYR A 260 -16.32 10.11 -5.35
C TYR A 260 -15.11 9.96 -6.27
N LEU A 261 -14.40 11.06 -6.51
CA LEU A 261 -13.19 11.06 -7.32
C LEU A 261 -11.99 10.38 -6.66
N MET A 262 -12.09 10.00 -5.39
CA MET A 262 -11.05 9.27 -4.63
C MET A 262 -9.68 10.00 -4.61
N VAL A 263 -9.68 11.31 -4.58
CA VAL A 263 -8.47 12.15 -4.62
C VAL A 263 -7.45 11.80 -3.53
N PRO A 264 -7.83 11.58 -2.25
CA PRO A 264 -6.87 11.18 -1.22
C PRO A 264 -6.14 9.88 -1.55
N ILE A 265 -6.83 8.93 -2.18
CA ILE A 265 -6.25 7.64 -2.60
C ILE A 265 -5.28 7.86 -3.77
N CYS A 266 -5.66 8.68 -4.75
CA CYS A 266 -4.77 9.06 -5.85
C CYS A 266 -3.48 9.69 -5.34
N LYS A 267 -3.56 10.60 -4.37
CA LYS A 267 -2.41 11.23 -3.71
C LYS A 267 -1.51 10.19 -3.02
N GLN A 268 -2.10 9.21 -2.32
CA GLN A 268 -1.35 8.11 -1.67
C GLN A 268 -0.61 7.23 -2.68
N ILE A 269 -1.29 6.82 -3.77
CA ILE A 269 -0.70 6.02 -4.85
C ILE A 269 0.52 6.72 -5.45
N ILE A 270 0.39 7.99 -5.77
CA ILE A 270 1.47 8.79 -6.34
C ILE A 270 2.62 8.95 -5.35
N SER A 271 2.30 9.22 -4.09
CA SER A 271 3.29 9.32 -3.01
C SER A 271 4.11 8.05 -2.88
N PHE A 272 3.44 6.89 -2.88
CA PHE A 272 4.11 5.60 -2.81
C PHE A 272 5.03 5.36 -4.02
N HIS A 273 4.57 5.68 -5.23
CA HIS A 273 5.37 5.57 -6.45
C HIS A 273 6.62 6.46 -6.40
N ILE A 274 6.45 7.70 -5.96
CA ILE A 274 7.56 8.65 -5.78
C ILE A 274 8.57 8.10 -4.77
N LYS A 275 8.13 7.67 -3.58
CA LYS A 275 9.01 7.09 -2.54
C LYS A 275 9.83 5.93 -3.07
N LYS A 276 9.23 5.06 -3.86
CA LYS A 276 9.88 3.88 -4.41
C LYS A 276 10.91 4.21 -5.47
N ASN A 277 10.60 5.14 -6.37
CA ASN A 277 11.50 5.55 -7.45
C ASN A 277 12.62 6.47 -6.96
N LEU A 278 12.44 7.19 -5.86
CA LEU A 278 13.49 7.95 -5.19
C LEU A 278 14.71 7.10 -4.81
N SER A 279 14.51 5.82 -4.48
CA SER A 279 15.60 4.88 -4.17
C SER A 279 16.41 4.48 -5.40
N VAL A 280 15.77 4.40 -6.56
CA VAL A 280 16.42 4.06 -7.86
C VAL A 280 17.24 5.23 -8.39
N VAL A 281 16.73 6.45 -8.27
CA VAL A 281 17.45 7.68 -8.69
C VAL A 281 18.75 7.90 -7.87
N LYS A 282 18.79 7.42 -6.63
CA LYS A 282 20.00 7.47 -5.79
C LYS A 282 21.20 6.72 -6.37
N VAL A 283 20.97 5.66 -7.14
CA VAL A 283 21.97 4.81 -7.78
C VAL A 283 22.57 5.46 -9.03
N LEU A 284 21.78 6.25 -9.76
CA LEU A 284 22.23 6.91 -10.99
C LEU A 284 23.17 8.10 -10.75
N TYR A 285 23.18 8.66 -9.53
CA TYR A 285 23.94 9.88 -9.23
C TYR A 285 25.39 9.65 -8.74
N HIS A 286 25.82 8.44 -8.45
CA HIS A 286 27.21 8.15 -8.05
C HIS A 286 28.22 8.14 -9.21
N GLY A 287 27.78 8.33 -10.44
CA GLY A 287 28.66 8.41 -11.62
C GLY A 287 29.12 9.86 -11.90
N LYS A 288 30.45 10.07 -11.99
CA LYS A 288 31.06 11.37 -12.29
C LYS A 288 30.71 11.97 -13.67
N ASN A 289 30.04 11.23 -14.54
CA ASN A 289 29.69 11.63 -15.90
C ASN A 289 28.19 11.46 -16.14
N LEU A 290 27.39 12.41 -15.66
CA LEU A 290 26.04 12.57 -16.19
C LEU A 290 26.15 13.00 -17.66
N ASP A 291 25.58 12.22 -18.56
CA ASP A 291 25.45 12.54 -19.97
C ASP A 291 24.88 13.94 -20.12
N LYS A 292 25.41 14.72 -21.08
CA LYS A 292 24.95 16.08 -21.37
C LYS A 292 23.41 16.15 -21.56
N ARG A 293 22.82 15.11 -22.16
CA ARG A 293 21.39 14.94 -22.35
C ARG A 293 20.61 14.91 -21.03
N LEU A 294 21.11 14.22 -20.02
CA LEU A 294 20.50 14.15 -18.69
C LEU A 294 20.56 15.50 -17.97
N ARG A 295 21.58 16.33 -18.23
CA ARG A 295 21.68 17.68 -17.64
C ARG A 295 20.66 18.67 -18.21
N GLU A 296 20.30 18.49 -19.47
CA GLU A 296 19.34 19.38 -20.15
C GLU A 296 17.88 19.02 -19.82
N CYS A 297 17.61 17.77 -19.45
CA CYS A 297 16.27 17.26 -19.18
C CYS A 297 16.00 16.97 -17.68
N ALA A 298 17.01 17.11 -16.81
CA ALA A 298 16.89 16.74 -15.39
C ALA A 298 16.46 17.92 -14.53
N VAL A 299 15.44 17.71 -13.71
CA VAL A 299 15.11 18.61 -12.61
C VAL A 299 15.83 18.13 -11.37
N VAL A 300 16.73 18.96 -10.85
CA VAL A 300 17.52 18.64 -9.65
C VAL A 300 16.76 19.09 -8.42
N VAL A 301 16.41 18.16 -7.54
CA VAL A 301 15.71 18.44 -6.28
C VAL A 301 16.51 17.89 -5.11
N ASP A 302 16.66 18.69 -4.04
CA ASP A 302 17.31 18.24 -2.81
C ASP A 302 16.54 17.09 -2.17
N LEU A 303 17.24 15.98 -1.86
CA LEU A 303 16.66 14.78 -1.27
C LEU A 303 15.95 15.06 0.06
N LYS A 304 16.45 16.01 0.87
CA LYS A 304 15.81 16.39 2.14
C LYS A 304 14.51 17.15 1.92
N VAL A 305 14.45 17.98 0.88
CA VAL A 305 13.24 18.70 0.49
C VAL A 305 12.21 17.73 -0.04
N MET A 306 12.60 16.78 -0.90
CA MET A 306 11.71 15.73 -1.40
C MET A 306 11.19 14.83 -0.30
N LYS A 307 12.04 14.39 0.64
CA LYS A 307 11.58 13.63 1.81
C LYS A 307 10.57 14.41 2.63
N LYS A 308 10.81 15.68 2.92
CA LYS A 308 9.83 16.51 3.65
C LYS A 308 8.52 16.66 2.90
N ILE A 309 8.55 16.83 1.59
CA ILE A 309 7.35 16.93 0.75
C ILE A 309 6.55 15.61 0.77
N VAL A 310 7.23 14.48 0.63
CA VAL A 310 6.61 13.17 0.63
C VAL A 310 6.11 12.76 2.01
N ASP A 311 6.84 13.12 3.08
CA ASP A 311 6.49 12.77 4.47
C ASP A 311 5.43 13.72 5.08
N SER A 312 5.24 14.91 4.53
CA SER A 312 4.26 15.92 5.01
C SER A 312 2.82 15.65 4.56
N GLN A 313 2.52 14.48 4.02
CA GLN A 313 1.19 14.12 3.50
C GLN A 313 0.57 15.19 2.58
N PHE A 314 1.41 15.93 1.87
CA PHE A 314 0.98 16.96 0.89
C PHE A 314 0.23 18.17 1.44
N VAL A 315 0.33 18.45 2.72
CA VAL A 315 -0.29 19.65 3.34
C VAL A 315 0.27 20.96 2.77
N ASN A 316 1.39 20.88 2.02
CA ASN A 316 2.08 22.07 1.53
C ASN A 316 1.89 22.21 0.00
N LEU A 317 1.47 23.39 -0.42
CA LEU A 317 1.21 23.77 -1.82
C LEU A 317 2.39 23.45 -2.78
N ALA A 318 3.64 23.54 -2.30
CA ALA A 318 4.83 23.19 -3.08
C ALA A 318 4.91 21.68 -3.37
N GLY A 319 4.50 20.84 -2.42
CA GLY A 319 4.45 19.39 -2.59
C GLY A 319 3.42 18.97 -3.64
N GLN A 320 2.24 19.55 -3.59
CA GLN A 320 1.17 19.30 -4.57
C GLN A 320 1.62 19.72 -5.98
N LYS A 321 2.21 20.91 -6.13
CA LYS A 321 2.71 21.39 -7.42
C LYS A 321 3.81 20.48 -7.99
N MET A 322 4.70 19.95 -7.13
CA MET A 322 5.74 19.03 -7.57
C MET A 322 5.17 17.69 -8.06
N ILE A 323 4.15 17.16 -7.38
CA ILE A 323 3.48 15.94 -7.80
C ILE A 323 2.80 16.13 -9.17
N ARG A 324 2.13 17.26 -9.37
CA ARG A 324 1.52 17.59 -10.66
C ARG A 324 2.58 17.65 -11.78
N LEU A 325 3.74 18.22 -11.50
CA LEU A 325 4.83 18.25 -12.47
C LEU A 325 5.35 16.86 -12.81
N LEU A 326 5.62 16.03 -11.79
CA LEU A 326 6.05 14.65 -11.99
C LEU A 326 5.04 13.86 -12.80
N LEU A 327 3.74 14.03 -12.53
CA LEU A 327 2.67 13.43 -13.31
C LEU A 327 2.65 13.90 -14.76
N LYS A 328 2.84 15.18 -15.00
CA LYS A 328 2.88 15.74 -16.36
C LYS A 328 4.07 15.21 -17.15
N ILE A 329 5.20 15.01 -16.49
CA ILE A 329 6.40 14.38 -17.06
C ILE A 329 6.10 12.94 -17.48
N PHE A 330 5.48 12.15 -16.59
CA PHE A 330 5.08 10.78 -16.90
C PHE A 330 4.06 10.68 -18.04
N LEU A 331 3.18 11.68 -18.19
CA LEU A 331 2.15 11.71 -19.22
C LEU A 331 2.68 12.02 -20.62
N ASN A 332 3.76 12.79 -20.76
CA ASN A 332 4.23 13.34 -22.03
C ASN A 332 5.29 12.48 -22.75
N ASP A 333 5.56 11.25 -22.33
CA ASP A 333 6.57 10.33 -22.87
C ASP A 333 8.02 10.90 -22.95
N ASN A 334 8.24 12.11 -22.49
CA ASN A 334 9.57 12.65 -22.35
C ASN A 334 10.19 12.06 -21.10
N GLU A 335 11.25 11.28 -21.27
CA GLU A 335 12.11 10.81 -20.18
C GLU A 335 12.71 12.02 -19.46
N MET A 336 11.99 12.57 -18.50
CA MET A 336 12.52 13.58 -17.61
C MET A 336 12.98 12.91 -16.33
N TYR A 337 14.27 13.00 -16.08
CA TYR A 337 14.88 12.43 -14.90
C TYR A 337 14.87 13.46 -13.77
N VAL A 338 14.24 13.12 -12.65
CA VAL A 338 14.38 13.89 -11.42
C VAL A 338 15.66 13.47 -10.74
N VAL A 339 16.70 14.30 -10.83
CA VAL A 339 17.98 14.03 -10.15
C VAL A 339 17.89 14.58 -8.73
N LEU A 340 17.92 13.67 -7.74
CA LEU A 340 17.96 14.03 -6.33
C LEU A 340 19.41 14.20 -5.87
N VAL A 341 19.73 15.37 -5.30
CA VAL A 341 21.06 15.67 -4.81
C VAL A 341 21.12 15.53 -3.30
N ASP A 342 22.08 14.74 -2.81
CA ASP A 342 22.34 14.61 -1.36
C ASP A 342 22.95 15.95 -0.83
N SER A 343 22.49 16.36 0.36
CA SER A 343 22.90 17.60 1.04
C SER A 343 24.39 17.67 1.42
N ARG A 344 25.17 16.63 1.11
CA ARG A 344 26.63 16.55 1.35
C ARG A 344 27.47 17.13 0.21
N TYR A 345 26.85 17.67 -0.84
CA TYR A 345 27.57 18.26 -1.96
C TYR A 345 28.12 19.65 -1.67
N GLU A 346 29.30 19.98 -2.27
CA GLU A 346 30.06 21.22 -2.08
C GLU A 346 29.26 22.53 -2.23
N LYS A 347 29.59 23.52 -1.41
CA LYS A 347 28.89 24.82 -1.33
C LYS A 347 28.74 25.56 -2.67
N SER A 348 29.67 25.40 -3.61
CA SER A 348 29.62 26.04 -4.94
C SER A 348 28.50 25.50 -5.82
N LYS A 349 28.25 24.20 -5.76
CA LYS A 349 27.13 23.53 -6.50
C LYS A 349 25.77 23.74 -5.86
N ARG A 350 25.73 24.08 -4.56
CA ARG A 350 24.47 24.42 -3.88
C ARG A 350 23.85 25.74 -4.42
N LYS A 351 24.63 26.69 -4.85
CA LYS A 351 24.12 27.96 -5.45
C LYS A 351 23.47 27.68 -6.81
N GLU A 352 24.09 26.86 -7.63
CA GLU A 352 23.58 26.49 -8.93
C GLU A 352 22.29 25.64 -8.78
N LEU A 353 22.28 24.72 -7.82
CA LEU A 353 21.11 23.91 -7.46
C LEU A 353 19.97 24.73 -6.87
N ALA A 354 20.26 25.73 -6.04
CA ALA A 354 19.26 26.65 -5.49
C ALA A 354 18.69 27.55 -6.59
N SER A 355 19.50 27.96 -7.57
CA SER A 355 19.07 28.72 -8.74
C SER A 355 18.16 27.88 -9.65
N ASN A 356 18.53 26.62 -9.91
CA ASN A 356 17.72 25.69 -10.70
C ASN A 356 16.42 25.32 -9.98
N TYR A 357 16.43 25.19 -8.65
CA TYR A 357 15.24 24.98 -7.84
C TYR A 357 14.29 26.18 -7.87
N ALA A 358 14.84 27.41 -7.80
CA ALA A 358 14.06 28.63 -7.91
C ALA A 358 13.44 28.78 -9.33
N LEU A 359 14.18 28.43 -10.38
CA LEU A 359 13.70 28.38 -11.76
C LEU A 359 12.61 27.30 -11.92
N PHE A 360 12.77 26.15 -11.31
CA PHE A 360 11.81 25.08 -11.27
C PHE A 360 10.50 25.49 -10.57
N LEU A 361 10.59 26.11 -9.38
CA LEU A 361 9.43 26.65 -8.68
C LEU A 361 8.73 27.76 -9.50
N LYS A 362 9.51 28.60 -10.19
CA LYS A 362 8.99 29.66 -11.06
C LYS A 362 8.31 29.08 -12.32
N ALA A 363 8.83 27.98 -12.87
CA ALA A 363 8.20 27.23 -13.96
C ALA A 363 6.88 26.59 -13.51
N LEU A 364 6.86 25.99 -12.30
CA LEU A 364 5.65 25.41 -11.68
C LEU A 364 4.56 26.48 -11.47
N THR A 365 4.92 27.70 -11.07
CA THR A 365 3.95 28.78 -10.84
C THR A 365 3.37 29.37 -12.13
N LYS A 366 4.09 29.25 -13.25
CA LYS A 366 3.65 29.74 -14.58
C LYS A 366 2.84 28.73 -15.38
N MET A 367 2.85 27.46 -14.99
CA MET A 367 2.02 26.44 -15.64
C MET A 367 0.56 26.63 -15.20
N LYS A 368 -0.27 27.08 -16.13
CA LYS A 368 -1.72 26.93 -16.03
C LYS A 368 -2.00 25.44 -16.22
N TRP A 369 -2.57 24.84 -15.21
CA TRP A 369 -2.93 23.42 -15.13
C TRP A 369 -4.35 23.25 -15.62
#